data_c2a3508a59cf5e3a28a3984ff1c01317
#
_entry.id   c2a3508a59cf5e3a28a3984ff1c01317
#
_cell.length_a   1.000
_cell.length_b   1.000
_cell.length_c   1.000
_cell.angle_alpha   90.00
_cell.angle_beta   90.00
_cell.angle_gamma   90.00
#
_symmetry.space_group_name_H-M   'P 1'
#
loop_
_entity.id
_entity.type
_entity.pdbx_description
1 polymer ?
#
loop_
_entity_poly.entity_id
_entity_poly.type
_entity_poly.pdbx_seq_one_letter_code
_entity_poly.pdbx_strand_id
1 'polypeptide(L)' 'MFYFTKYANQKFDILNKHKVYFRREQIEEAIKLPDEVKKKNKNYFAKKDGVGVVYRKGGEATKIITFYPVK' A
#
# COMPACT_ATOMS: atom_id res chain seq x y z
N MET A 1 1.46 -5.33 -12.84
CA MET A 1 0.03 -5.15 -12.53
C MET A 1 -0.18 -5.13 -11.02
N PHE A 2 -0.96 -4.19 -10.53
CA PHE A 2 -1.28 -4.09 -9.11
C PHE A 2 -2.64 -4.67 -8.82
N TYR A 3 -2.73 -5.43 -7.75
CA TYR A 3 -3.98 -6.03 -7.31
C TYR A 3 -4.23 -5.63 -5.86
N PHE A 4 -5.35 -4.92 -5.63
CA PHE A 4 -5.75 -4.53 -4.28
C PHE A 4 -6.59 -5.66 -3.69
N THR A 5 -6.08 -6.28 -2.63
CA THR A 5 -6.82 -7.35 -1.95
C THR A 5 -8.10 -6.79 -1.34
N LYS A 6 -9.01 -7.68 -0.96
CA LYS A 6 -10.24 -7.28 -0.27
C LYS A 6 -9.92 -6.45 0.97
N TYR A 7 -8.89 -6.84 1.70
CA TYR A 7 -8.43 -6.12 2.89
C TYR A 7 -8.00 -4.69 2.55
N ALA A 8 -7.22 -4.55 1.48
CA ALA A 8 -6.76 -3.24 1.04
C ALA A 8 -7.92 -2.36 0.60
N ASN A 9 -8.89 -2.93 -0.12
CA ASN A 9 -10.07 -2.18 -0.53
C ASN A 9 -10.90 -1.71 0.66
N GLN A 10 -11.07 -2.55 1.66
CA GLN A 10 -11.79 -2.17 2.88
C GLN A 10 -11.07 -1.05 3.63
N LYS A 11 -9.75 -1.00 3.52
CA LYS A 11 -8.97 0.02 4.21
C LYS A 11 -9.30 1.43 3.71
N PHE A 12 -9.62 1.59 2.44
CA PHE A 12 -10.04 2.89 1.92
C PHE A 12 -11.28 3.39 2.68
N ASP A 13 -12.27 2.51 2.87
CA ASP A 13 -13.49 2.90 3.58
C ASP A 13 -13.22 3.22 5.04
N ILE A 14 -12.41 2.42 5.69
CA ILE A 14 -12.07 2.62 7.10
C ILE A 14 -11.37 3.96 7.28
N LEU A 15 -10.37 4.25 6.45
CA LEU A 15 -9.63 5.50 6.55
C LEU A 15 -10.49 6.69 6.18
N ASN A 16 -11.38 6.55 5.21
CA ASN A 16 -12.30 7.63 4.83
C ASN A 16 -13.20 8.03 6.00
N LYS A 17 -13.64 7.07 6.81
CA LYS A 17 -14.44 7.36 8.00
C LYS A 17 -13.66 8.19 9.02
N HIS A 18 -12.34 8.07 9.01
CA HIS A 18 -11.46 8.86 9.88
C HIS A 18 -10.90 10.09 9.16
N LYS A 19 -11.49 10.45 8.03
CA LYS A 19 -11.11 11.62 7.22
C LYS A 19 -9.68 11.53 6.68
N VAL A 20 -9.20 10.31 6.45
CA VAL A 20 -7.92 10.09 5.81
C VAL A 20 -8.21 9.56 4.40
N TYR A 21 -7.84 10.34 3.39
CA TYR A 21 -8.20 10.05 1.99
C TYR A 21 -6.93 9.77 1.19
N PHE A 22 -6.78 8.52 0.76
CA PHE A 22 -5.72 8.13 -0.14
C PHE A 22 -6.34 7.72 -1.47
N ARG A 23 -5.60 7.96 -2.55
CA ARG A 23 -6.00 7.51 -3.89
C ARG A 23 -5.18 6.29 -4.25
N ARG A 24 -5.73 5.47 -5.14
CA ARG A 24 -5.03 4.26 -5.59
C ARG A 24 -3.68 4.60 -6.21
N GLU A 25 -3.60 5.70 -6.95
CA GLU A 25 -2.36 6.14 -7.57
C GLU A 25 -1.27 6.43 -6.55
N GLN A 26 -1.64 6.98 -5.40
CA GLN A 26 -0.69 7.24 -4.32
C GLN A 26 -0.10 5.95 -3.79
N ILE A 27 -0.94 4.94 -3.63
CA ILE A 27 -0.50 3.63 -3.13
C ILE A 27 0.43 2.97 -4.15
N GLU A 28 0.05 2.98 -5.41
CA GLU A 28 0.86 2.40 -6.47
C GLU A 28 2.20 3.12 -6.61
N GLU A 29 2.19 4.44 -6.52
CA GLU A 29 3.40 5.24 -6.61
C GLU A 29 4.36 4.95 -5.45
N ALA A 30 3.82 4.72 -4.27
CA ALA A 30 4.64 4.35 -3.11
C ALA A 30 5.38 3.03 -3.35
N ILE A 31 4.80 2.15 -4.14
CA ILE A 31 5.45 0.88 -4.50
C ILE A 31 6.47 1.08 -5.62
N LYS A 32 6.14 1.91 -6.61
CA LYS A 32 7.02 2.15 -7.76
C LYS A 32 8.24 3.00 -7.40
N LEU A 33 8.03 4.03 -6.60
CA LEU A 33 9.07 5.02 -6.28
C LEU A 33 9.09 5.29 -4.77
N PRO A 34 9.39 4.28 -3.96
CA PRO A 34 9.37 4.43 -2.50
C PRO A 34 10.53 5.30 -2.02
N ASP A 35 10.29 6.09 -0.97
CA ASP A 35 11.35 6.77 -0.26
C ASP A 35 12.13 5.77 0.58
N GLU A 36 11.44 4.75 1.09
CA GLU A 36 12.03 3.70 1.87
C GLU A 36 11.26 2.41 1.61
N VAL A 37 11.99 1.30 1.50
CA VAL A 37 11.37 -0.01 1.35
C VAL A 37 12.14 -1.02 2.19
N LYS A 38 11.41 -1.87 2.90
CA LYS A 38 11.97 -2.96 3.69
C LYS A 38 11.28 -4.25 3.30
N LYS A 39 12.00 -5.35 3.36
CA LYS A 39 11.45 -6.68 3.11
C LYS A 39 11.58 -7.51 4.37
N LYS A 40 10.49 -8.15 4.77
CA LYS A 40 10.48 -9.09 5.89
C LYS A 40 9.69 -10.32 5.47
N ASN A 41 10.36 -11.46 5.42
CA ASN A 41 9.77 -12.69 4.89
C ASN A 41 9.34 -12.48 3.44
N LYS A 42 8.05 -12.67 3.14
CA LYS A 42 7.51 -12.49 1.80
C LYS A 42 6.85 -11.12 1.61
N ASN A 43 6.85 -10.29 2.66
CA ASN A 43 6.17 -9.01 2.63
C ASN A 43 7.16 -7.88 2.39
N TYR A 44 6.73 -6.89 1.63
CA TYR A 44 7.46 -5.65 1.43
C TYR A 44 6.71 -4.52 2.11
N PHE A 45 7.46 -3.59 2.69
CA PHE A 45 6.92 -2.43 3.38
C PHE A 45 7.52 -1.20 2.73
N ALA A 46 6.71 -0.46 1.99
CA ALA A 46 7.15 0.74 1.29
C ALA A 46 6.55 1.97 1.94
N LYS A 47 7.30 3.07 1.96
CA LYS A 47 6.83 4.36 2.47
C LYS A 47 7.10 5.44 1.46
N LYS A 48 6.14 6.34 1.30
CA LYS A 48 6.30 7.54 0.48
C LYS A 48 5.22 8.56 0.84
N ASP A 49 5.64 9.82 1.03
CA ASP A 49 4.73 10.95 1.19
C ASP A 49 3.59 10.71 2.20
N GLY A 50 3.94 10.16 3.35
CA GLY A 50 2.96 9.97 4.42
C GLY A 50 2.10 8.73 4.27
N VAL A 51 2.41 7.83 3.33
CA VAL A 51 1.69 6.57 3.19
C VAL A 51 2.64 5.40 3.30
N GLY A 52 2.23 4.39 4.06
CA GLY A 52 2.93 3.12 4.15
C GLY A 52 2.09 2.04 3.48
N VAL A 53 2.74 1.17 2.72
CA VAL A 53 2.06 0.12 1.96
C VAL A 53 2.72 -1.22 2.25
N VAL A 54 1.88 -2.23 2.53
CA VAL A 54 2.35 -3.60 2.69
C VAL A 54 1.90 -4.38 1.46
N TYR A 55 2.84 -5.00 0.78
CA TYR A 55 2.53 -5.72 -0.45
C TYR A 55 3.40 -6.96 -0.61
N ARG A 56 2.99 -7.84 -1.51
CA ARG A 56 3.73 -9.03 -1.90
C ARG A 56 3.90 -9.06 -3.41
N LYS A 57 5.02 -9.54 -3.85
CA LYS A 57 5.24 -9.80 -5.27
C LYS A 57 4.96 -11.27 -5.56
N GLY A 58 4.18 -11.53 -6.58
CA GLY A 58 3.88 -12.89 -7.00
C GLY A 58 3.73 -12.94 -8.51
N GLY A 59 4.69 -13.57 -9.21
CA GLY A 59 4.65 -13.62 -10.66
C GLY A 59 4.66 -12.23 -11.26
N GLU A 60 3.69 -11.94 -12.12
CA GLU A 60 3.57 -10.64 -12.77
C GLU A 60 2.73 -9.65 -11.97
N ALA A 61 2.13 -10.09 -10.87
CA ALA A 61 1.24 -9.26 -10.10
C ALA A 61 1.86 -8.84 -8.77
N THR A 62 1.56 -7.63 -8.37
CA THR A 62 1.91 -7.13 -7.04
C THR A 62 0.61 -7.04 -6.25
N LYS A 63 0.51 -7.80 -5.17
CA LYS A 63 -0.67 -7.81 -4.33
C LYS A 63 -0.51 -6.81 -3.19
N ILE A 64 -1.38 -5.83 -3.16
CA ILE A 64 -1.38 -4.83 -2.09
C ILE A 64 -2.26 -5.37 -0.97
N ILE A 65 -1.64 -5.68 0.17
CA ILE A 65 -2.32 -6.30 1.30
C ILE A 65 -3.03 -5.26 2.14
N THR A 66 -2.33 -4.18 2.47
CA THR A 66 -2.91 -3.09 3.24
C THR A 66 -2.05 -1.84 3.06
N PHE A 67 -2.56 -0.72 3.53
CA PHE A 67 -1.80 0.54 3.57
C PHE A 67 -2.28 1.34 4.76
N TYR A 68 -1.47 2.31 5.17
CA TYR A 68 -1.76 3.08 6.38
C TYR A 68 -1.06 4.44 6.32
N PRO A 69 -1.58 5.44 7.06
CA PRO A 69 -0.90 6.72 7.14
C PRO A 69 0.37 6.61 7.98
N VAL A 70 1.41 7.33 7.57
CA VAL A 70 2.69 7.37 8.27
C VAL A 70 3.01 8.83 8.57
N LYS A 71 3.56 9.06 9.71
CA LYS A 71 4.00 10.42 10.08
C LYS A 71 5.38 10.71 9.53
#